data_2cab4e63301706b3fc4bfbaa88ab8a23
#
_entry.id   2cab4e63301706b3fc4bfbaa88ab8a23
#
_cell.length_a   1.000
_cell.length_b   1.000
_cell.length_c   1.000
_cell.angle_alpha   90.00
_cell.angle_beta   90.00
_cell.angle_gamma   90.00
#
_symmetry.space_group_name_H-M   'P 1'
#
loop_
_entity.id
_entity.type
_entity.pdbx_description
1 polymer ?
#
loop_
_entity_poly.entity_id
_entity_poly.type
_entity_poly.pdbx_seq_one_letter_code
_entity_poly.pdbx_strand_id
1 'polypeptide(L)'
;MVPVRTGLDNRIMTVAGRIDDFGKLGRQTYELAMETLEGNNRSNEIQRNREKARKLMSELSDDLLLILTLNQPLSKDLRVIASYMRAIDVLERTVRHARDVGSAAEDIVGTKILGENLSNDFLSSIRKMYSHIVEIGDHVFTSMVELIDVDLDLCKDHFEELREVTRKTNEIILELKGKNVGGREGRILHLKIINRMERTVYNLIRLCEVWHHAMTTDWVTIEEL
;
A
#
# COMPACT_ATOMS: atom_id res chain seq x y z
N MET A 1 17.78 -4.03 -38.20
CA MET A 1 17.65 -2.88 -37.27
C MET A 1 16.36 -3.11 -36.50
N VAL A 2 16.43 -3.52 -35.23
CA VAL A 2 15.23 -3.67 -34.39
C VAL A 2 14.68 -2.26 -34.17
N PRO A 3 13.36 -2.01 -34.40
CA PRO A 3 12.81 -0.66 -34.20
C PRO A 3 13.12 -0.17 -32.79
N VAL A 4 13.59 1.06 -32.66
CA VAL A 4 13.91 1.72 -31.36
C VAL A 4 12.74 1.61 -30.37
N ARG A 5 11.51 1.57 -30.90
CA ARG A 5 10.27 1.41 -30.14
C ARG A 5 10.17 0.07 -29.40
N THR A 6 10.58 -1.04 -30.04
CA THR A 6 10.57 -2.39 -29.41
C THR A 6 11.50 -2.47 -28.19
N GLY A 7 12.59 -1.71 -28.19
CA GLY A 7 13.50 -1.64 -27.05
C GLY A 7 12.92 -0.88 -25.85
N LEU A 8 12.17 0.18 -26.09
CA LEU A 8 11.47 0.95 -25.04
C LEU A 8 10.34 0.11 -24.42
N ASP A 9 9.49 -0.51 -25.26
CA ASP A 9 8.37 -1.33 -24.82
C ASP A 9 8.84 -2.47 -23.91
N ASN A 10 9.92 -3.18 -24.29
CA ASN A 10 10.49 -4.25 -23.48
C ASN A 10 11.02 -3.75 -22.12
N ARG A 11 11.62 -2.56 -22.07
CA ARG A 11 12.10 -1.95 -20.82
C ARG A 11 10.95 -1.55 -19.91
N ILE A 12 9.90 -0.95 -20.47
CA ILE A 12 8.68 -0.59 -19.73
C ILE A 12 8.04 -1.84 -19.13
N MET A 13 7.90 -2.92 -19.90
CA MET A 13 7.36 -4.20 -19.40
C MET A 13 8.22 -4.82 -18.28
N THR A 14 9.55 -4.73 -18.42
CA THR A 14 10.48 -5.22 -17.39
C THR A 14 10.29 -4.46 -16.07
N VAL A 15 10.18 -3.12 -16.14
CA VAL A 15 9.93 -2.30 -14.95
C VAL A 15 8.55 -2.57 -14.36
N ALA A 16 7.52 -2.73 -15.21
CA ALA A 16 6.17 -3.10 -14.76
C ALA A 16 6.15 -4.40 -13.94
N GLY A 17 6.81 -5.44 -14.42
CA GLY A 17 6.95 -6.71 -13.68
C GLY A 17 7.66 -6.54 -12.33
N ARG A 18 8.72 -5.72 -12.28
CA ARG A 18 9.42 -5.41 -11.01
C ARG A 18 8.57 -4.56 -10.04
N ILE A 19 7.70 -3.69 -10.55
CA ILE A 19 6.73 -2.94 -9.74
C ILE A 19 5.71 -3.90 -9.11
N ASP A 20 5.22 -4.87 -9.86
CA ASP A 20 4.33 -5.92 -9.36
C ASP A 20 5.01 -6.76 -8.26
N ASP A 21 6.25 -7.18 -8.46
CA ASP A 21 7.03 -7.88 -7.44
C ASP A 21 7.23 -7.01 -6.17
N PHE A 22 7.37 -5.71 -6.33
CA PHE A 22 7.42 -4.78 -5.21
C PHE A 22 6.06 -4.65 -4.52
N GLY A 23 4.95 -4.69 -5.27
CA GLY A 23 3.58 -4.77 -4.74
C GLY A 23 3.39 -6.00 -3.87
N LYS A 24 3.80 -7.17 -4.37
CA LYS A 24 3.80 -8.45 -3.61
C LYS A 24 4.62 -8.37 -2.32
N LEU A 25 5.78 -7.70 -2.34
CA LEU A 25 6.58 -7.46 -1.13
C LEU A 25 5.82 -6.60 -0.11
N GLY A 26 5.10 -5.58 -0.56
CA GLY A 26 4.24 -4.74 0.28
C GLY A 26 3.14 -5.56 0.95
N ARG A 27 2.41 -6.36 0.17
CA ARG A 27 1.38 -7.29 0.65
C ARG A 27 1.95 -8.26 1.69
N GLN A 28 3.05 -8.98 1.35
CA GLN A 28 3.70 -9.90 2.28
C GLN A 28 4.10 -9.23 3.61
N THR A 29 4.54 -7.97 3.54
CA THR A 29 4.93 -7.24 4.76
C THR A 29 3.71 -6.93 5.64
N TYR A 30 2.56 -6.63 5.04
CA TYR A 30 1.31 -6.48 5.78
C TYR A 30 0.82 -7.80 6.39
N GLU A 31 0.93 -8.92 5.66
CA GLU A 31 0.62 -10.27 6.19
C GLU A 31 1.42 -10.56 7.46
N LEU A 32 2.73 -10.32 7.43
CA LEU A 32 3.60 -10.47 8.60
C LEU A 32 3.22 -9.52 9.75
N ALA A 33 2.78 -8.31 9.45
CA ALA A 33 2.29 -7.36 10.46
C ALA A 33 0.97 -7.85 11.10
N MET A 34 0.08 -8.44 10.32
CA MET A 34 -1.15 -9.06 10.82
C MET A 34 -0.87 -10.29 11.69
N GLU A 35 0.07 -11.17 11.27
CA GLU A 35 0.53 -12.29 12.11
C GLU A 35 1.11 -11.80 13.45
N THR A 36 1.85 -10.69 13.44
CA THR A 36 2.38 -10.10 14.67
C THR A 36 1.27 -9.61 15.59
N LEU A 37 0.21 -9.03 15.03
CA LEU A 37 -0.98 -8.60 15.79
C LEU A 37 -1.73 -9.79 16.41
N GLU A 38 -1.67 -10.95 15.78
CA GLU A 38 -2.24 -12.21 16.27
C GLU A 38 -1.33 -12.95 17.30
N GLY A 39 -0.18 -12.37 17.61
CA GLY A 39 0.75 -12.89 18.63
C GLY A 39 1.98 -13.62 18.09
N ASN A 40 2.13 -13.74 16.77
CA ASN A 40 3.27 -14.36 16.11
C ASN A 40 4.31 -13.29 15.74
N ASN A 41 5.29 -13.03 16.59
CA ASN A 41 6.29 -11.98 16.31
C ASN A 41 7.06 -12.24 15.01
N ARG A 42 6.93 -11.31 14.04
CA ARG A 42 7.57 -11.31 12.73
C ARG A 42 8.46 -10.10 12.48
N SER A 43 8.87 -9.41 13.52
CA SER A 43 9.60 -8.14 13.42
C SER A 43 10.87 -8.24 12.57
N ASN A 44 11.60 -9.34 12.65
CA ASN A 44 12.82 -9.55 11.86
C ASN A 44 12.55 -9.68 10.36
N GLU A 45 11.48 -10.41 9.97
CA GLU A 45 11.09 -10.56 8.57
C GLU A 45 10.58 -9.23 8.01
N ILE A 46 9.78 -8.51 8.77
CA ILE A 46 9.28 -7.17 8.43
C ILE A 46 10.46 -6.21 8.20
N GLN A 47 11.47 -6.24 9.07
CA GLN A 47 12.66 -5.40 8.92
C GLN A 47 13.47 -5.75 7.66
N ARG A 48 13.65 -7.04 7.35
CA ARG A 48 14.29 -7.47 6.10
C ARG A 48 13.53 -7.00 4.86
N ASN A 49 12.20 -7.09 4.88
CA ASN A 49 11.37 -6.59 3.79
C ASN A 49 11.49 -5.06 3.64
N ARG A 50 11.63 -4.34 4.75
CA ARG A 50 11.89 -2.89 4.73
C ARG A 50 13.21 -2.52 4.05
N GLU A 51 14.28 -3.29 4.31
CA GLU A 51 15.58 -3.12 3.66
C GLU A 51 15.52 -3.44 2.16
N LYS A 52 14.85 -4.53 1.81
CA LYS A 52 14.56 -4.89 0.41
C LYS A 52 13.82 -3.77 -0.32
N ALA A 53 12.77 -3.21 0.30
CA ALA A 53 11.97 -2.14 -0.30
C ALA A 53 12.81 -0.90 -0.63
N ARG A 54 13.72 -0.50 0.26
CA ARG A 54 14.63 0.63 0.01
C ARG A 54 15.56 0.37 -1.17
N LYS A 55 16.07 -0.85 -1.28
CA LYS A 55 16.94 -1.25 -2.39
C LYS A 55 16.18 -1.25 -3.71
N LEU A 56 14.99 -1.86 -3.74
CA LEU A 56 14.13 -1.88 -4.92
C LEU A 56 13.74 -0.47 -5.37
N MET A 57 13.39 0.41 -4.44
CA MET A 57 13.10 1.81 -4.73
C MET A 57 14.26 2.50 -5.45
N SER A 58 15.48 2.35 -4.96
CA SER A 58 16.67 2.95 -5.59
C SER A 58 16.91 2.39 -6.99
N GLU A 59 16.95 1.06 -7.12
CA GLU A 59 17.22 0.39 -8.39
C GLU A 59 16.18 0.73 -9.46
N LEU A 60 14.88 0.70 -9.11
CA LEU A 60 13.81 1.02 -10.05
C LEU A 60 13.80 2.50 -10.45
N SER A 61 14.16 3.40 -9.53
CA SER A 61 14.30 4.83 -9.83
C SER A 61 15.43 5.06 -10.84
N ASP A 62 16.58 4.40 -10.66
CA ASP A 62 17.71 4.48 -11.59
C ASP A 62 17.36 3.91 -12.97
N ASP A 63 16.63 2.76 -13.02
CA ASP A 63 16.17 2.16 -14.26
C ASP A 63 15.23 3.09 -15.03
N LEU A 64 14.26 3.73 -14.35
CA LEU A 64 13.33 4.67 -14.98
C LEU A 64 14.03 5.93 -15.50
N LEU A 65 14.98 6.47 -14.75
CA LEU A 65 15.83 7.60 -15.20
C LEU A 65 16.66 7.22 -16.42
N LEU A 66 17.20 5.99 -16.46
CA LEU A 66 17.93 5.49 -17.61
C LEU A 66 17.04 5.34 -18.84
N ILE A 67 15.79 4.87 -18.67
CA ILE A 67 14.82 4.81 -19.75
C ILE A 67 14.54 6.20 -20.32
N LEU A 68 14.32 7.20 -19.47
CA LEU A 68 14.09 8.58 -19.89
C LEU A 68 15.25 9.16 -20.68
N THR A 69 16.48 8.92 -20.23
CA THR A 69 17.69 9.46 -20.88
C THR A 69 18.01 8.81 -22.22
N LEU A 70 17.77 7.52 -22.35
CA LEU A 70 18.21 6.75 -23.54
C LEU A 70 17.16 6.67 -24.66
N ASN A 71 15.85 6.81 -24.34
CA ASN A 71 14.81 6.45 -25.30
C ASN A 71 13.92 7.63 -25.76
N GLN A 72 14.05 8.82 -25.18
CA GLN A 72 13.21 9.98 -25.48
C GLN A 72 11.73 9.63 -25.63
N PRO A 73 11.07 9.10 -24.56
CA PRO A 73 9.70 8.62 -24.62
C PRO A 73 8.72 9.74 -24.99
N LEU A 74 7.67 9.40 -25.74
CA LEU A 74 6.68 10.35 -26.22
C LEU A 74 5.39 10.25 -25.41
N SER A 75 4.71 11.36 -25.25
CA SER A 75 3.33 11.49 -24.72
C SER A 75 2.88 10.38 -23.76
N LYS A 76 2.27 9.29 -24.26
CA LYS A 76 1.75 8.18 -23.46
C LYS A 76 2.86 7.48 -22.67
N ASP A 77 3.98 7.17 -23.31
CA ASP A 77 5.09 6.46 -22.66
C ASP A 77 5.67 7.29 -21.51
N LEU A 78 5.74 8.62 -21.68
CA LEU A 78 6.19 9.54 -20.64
C LEU A 78 5.24 9.54 -19.42
N ARG A 79 3.91 9.52 -19.64
CA ARG A 79 2.91 9.44 -18.55
C ARG A 79 3.00 8.10 -17.83
N VAL A 80 3.17 7.00 -18.54
CA VAL A 80 3.37 5.66 -17.96
C VAL A 80 4.62 5.64 -17.06
N ILE A 81 5.75 6.16 -17.55
CA ILE A 81 7.01 6.21 -16.78
C ILE A 81 6.84 7.10 -15.53
N ALA A 82 6.17 8.25 -15.66
CA ALA A 82 5.89 9.12 -14.52
C ALA A 82 5.00 8.43 -13.47
N SER A 83 4.01 7.65 -13.92
CA SER A 83 3.15 6.86 -13.03
C SER A 83 3.93 5.75 -12.33
N TYR A 84 4.88 5.10 -13.02
CA TYR A 84 5.77 4.11 -12.39
C TYR A 84 6.69 4.74 -11.34
N MET A 85 7.22 5.94 -11.57
CA MET A 85 7.96 6.68 -10.54
C MET A 85 7.09 6.94 -9.30
N ARG A 86 5.81 7.28 -9.51
CA ARG A 86 4.87 7.45 -8.41
C ARG A 86 4.56 6.14 -7.69
N ALA A 87 4.39 5.04 -8.45
CA ALA A 87 4.15 3.70 -7.89
C ALA A 87 5.28 3.25 -6.97
N ILE A 88 6.54 3.47 -7.35
CA ILE A 88 7.71 3.13 -6.54
C ILE A 88 7.69 3.86 -5.18
N ASP A 89 7.37 5.16 -5.17
CA ASP A 89 7.23 5.93 -3.93
C ASP A 89 6.07 5.42 -3.06
N VAL A 90 4.92 5.10 -3.67
CA VAL A 90 3.76 4.52 -2.97
C VAL A 90 4.11 3.16 -2.37
N LEU A 91 4.80 2.30 -3.10
CA LEU A 91 5.19 0.96 -2.64
C LEU A 91 6.20 1.01 -1.48
N GLU A 92 7.18 1.91 -1.55
CA GLU A 92 8.11 2.13 -0.44
C GLU A 92 7.37 2.56 0.83
N ARG A 93 6.40 3.48 0.68
CA ARG A 93 5.54 3.92 1.80
C ARG A 93 4.66 2.80 2.31
N THR A 94 4.12 1.94 1.43
CA THR A 94 3.31 0.79 1.80
C THR A 94 4.09 -0.16 2.72
N VAL A 95 5.31 -0.55 2.33
CA VAL A 95 6.18 -1.39 3.18
C VAL A 95 6.54 -0.70 4.49
N ARG A 96 6.78 0.62 4.47
CA ARG A 96 7.06 1.40 5.68
C ARG A 96 5.85 1.45 6.61
N HIS A 97 4.65 1.64 6.08
CA HIS A 97 3.42 1.62 6.88
C HIS A 97 3.17 0.23 7.47
N ALA A 98 3.35 -0.85 6.69
CA ALA A 98 3.26 -2.22 7.19
C ALA A 98 4.25 -2.48 8.35
N ARG A 99 5.50 -1.99 8.24
CA ARG A 99 6.46 -2.05 9.34
C ARG A 99 5.98 -1.28 10.58
N ASP A 100 5.40 -0.10 10.39
CA ASP A 100 4.89 0.71 11.51
C ASP A 100 3.70 0.02 12.21
N VAL A 101 2.86 -0.68 11.43
CA VAL A 101 1.77 -1.54 11.95
C VAL A 101 2.37 -2.71 12.74
N GLY A 102 3.34 -3.44 12.18
CA GLY A 102 4.00 -4.57 12.87
C GLY A 102 4.69 -4.14 14.17
N SER A 103 5.38 -3.00 14.18
CA SER A 103 5.99 -2.46 15.41
C SER A 103 4.93 -2.10 16.47
N ALA A 104 3.82 -1.48 16.07
CA ALA A 104 2.75 -1.18 17.02
C ALA A 104 2.06 -2.45 17.54
N ALA A 105 1.91 -3.47 16.67
CA ALA A 105 1.39 -4.78 17.04
C ALA A 105 2.30 -5.49 18.06
N GLU A 106 3.63 -5.48 17.85
CA GLU A 106 4.61 -6.02 18.79
C GLU A 106 4.52 -5.34 20.16
N ASP A 107 4.44 -4.01 20.19
CA ASP A 107 4.29 -3.24 21.44
C ASP A 107 2.97 -3.58 22.15
N ILE A 108 1.87 -3.77 21.43
CA ILE A 108 0.58 -4.18 21.99
C ILE A 108 0.65 -5.59 22.60
N VAL A 109 1.17 -6.55 21.87
CA VAL A 109 1.23 -7.97 22.27
C VAL A 109 2.30 -8.18 23.37
N GLY A 110 3.47 -7.55 23.22
CA GLY A 110 4.61 -7.72 24.13
C GLY A 110 4.41 -7.12 25.52
N THR A 111 3.66 -6.01 25.64
CA THR A 111 3.45 -5.32 26.92
C THR A 111 2.33 -5.93 27.76
N LYS A 112 1.61 -6.96 27.28
CA LYS A 112 0.37 -7.49 27.92
C LYS A 112 -0.63 -6.34 28.27
N ILE A 113 -0.50 -5.21 27.61
CA ILE A 113 -1.36 -4.02 27.78
C ILE A 113 -2.82 -4.39 27.48
N LEU A 114 -3.01 -5.37 26.62
CA LEU A 114 -4.30 -6.01 26.35
C LEU A 114 -4.33 -7.33 27.11
N GLY A 115 -4.85 -7.29 28.34
CA GLY A 115 -5.28 -8.53 28.99
C GLY A 115 -6.20 -9.26 28.01
N GLU A 116 -5.84 -10.46 27.64
CA GLU A 116 -6.55 -11.56 27.00
C GLU A 116 -7.44 -11.28 25.77
N ASN A 117 -7.80 -10.02 25.43
CA ASN A 117 -8.66 -9.74 24.27
C ASN A 117 -8.31 -8.40 23.63
N LEU A 118 -7.44 -8.41 22.62
CA LEU A 118 -7.73 -7.56 21.46
C LEU A 118 -9.19 -7.80 21.12
N SER A 119 -10.06 -6.78 21.25
CA SER A 119 -11.47 -6.93 20.92
C SER A 119 -11.57 -7.61 19.56
N ASN A 120 -12.31 -8.71 19.47
CA ASN A 120 -12.55 -9.42 18.20
C ASN A 120 -13.06 -8.45 17.14
N ASP A 121 -13.80 -7.42 17.56
CA ASP A 121 -14.31 -6.36 16.69
C ASP A 121 -13.18 -5.51 16.10
N PHE A 122 -12.16 -5.17 16.91
CA PHE A 122 -10.98 -4.44 16.40
C PHE A 122 -10.20 -5.28 15.38
N LEU A 123 -9.90 -6.54 15.71
CA LEU A 123 -9.19 -7.46 14.80
C LEU A 123 -9.96 -7.67 13.50
N SER A 124 -11.29 -7.85 13.59
CA SER A 124 -12.16 -7.98 12.41
C SER A 124 -12.09 -6.73 11.54
N SER A 125 -12.16 -5.54 12.15
CA SER A 125 -12.06 -4.27 11.42
C SER A 125 -10.70 -4.09 10.74
N ILE A 126 -9.62 -4.42 11.44
CA ILE A 126 -8.26 -4.36 10.87
C ILE A 126 -8.08 -5.34 9.72
N ARG A 127 -8.63 -6.56 9.81
CA ARG A 127 -8.62 -7.51 8.69
C ARG A 127 -9.40 -6.98 7.50
N LYS A 128 -10.53 -6.31 7.72
CA LYS A 128 -11.30 -5.66 6.65
C LYS A 128 -10.54 -4.51 6.01
N MET A 129 -9.84 -3.68 6.78
CA MET A 129 -8.95 -2.64 6.23
C MET A 129 -7.81 -3.27 5.40
N TYR A 130 -7.28 -4.40 5.86
CA TYR A 130 -6.24 -5.13 5.12
C TYR A 130 -6.77 -5.69 3.79
N SER A 131 -8.00 -6.23 3.73
CA SER A 131 -8.57 -6.70 2.45
C SER A 131 -8.66 -5.58 1.43
N HIS A 132 -9.07 -4.36 1.81
CA HIS A 132 -9.08 -3.22 0.90
C HIS A 132 -7.68 -2.84 0.38
N ILE A 133 -6.64 -2.94 1.22
CA ILE A 133 -5.25 -2.72 0.78
C ILE A 133 -4.86 -3.73 -0.30
N VAL A 134 -5.22 -5.01 -0.11
CA VAL A 134 -4.91 -6.08 -1.06
C VAL A 134 -5.67 -5.88 -2.37
N GLU A 135 -6.98 -5.69 -2.30
CA GLU A 135 -7.86 -5.63 -3.48
C GLU A 135 -7.55 -4.42 -4.36
N ILE A 136 -7.38 -3.23 -3.79
CA ILE A 136 -6.98 -2.03 -4.56
C ILE A 136 -5.54 -2.19 -5.07
N GLY A 137 -4.64 -2.74 -4.27
CA GLY A 137 -3.25 -2.96 -4.67
C GLY A 137 -3.16 -3.94 -5.85
N ASP A 138 -3.78 -5.10 -5.76
CA ASP A 138 -3.81 -6.11 -6.81
C ASP A 138 -4.44 -5.53 -8.09
N HIS A 139 -5.53 -4.75 -7.97
CA HIS A 139 -6.18 -4.11 -9.11
C HIS A 139 -5.26 -3.12 -9.82
N VAL A 140 -4.66 -2.17 -9.12
CA VAL A 140 -3.83 -1.14 -9.76
C VAL A 140 -2.53 -1.72 -10.33
N PHE A 141 -1.86 -2.64 -9.63
CA PHE A 141 -0.61 -3.22 -10.12
C PHE A 141 -0.85 -4.15 -11.32
N THR A 142 -1.93 -4.92 -11.34
CA THR A 142 -2.34 -5.69 -12.52
C THR A 142 -2.60 -4.77 -13.71
N SER A 143 -3.36 -3.71 -13.53
CA SER A 143 -3.63 -2.70 -14.58
C SER A 143 -2.33 -2.07 -15.11
N MET A 144 -1.36 -1.80 -14.22
CA MET A 144 -0.05 -1.26 -14.60
C MET A 144 0.80 -2.25 -15.40
N VAL A 145 0.75 -3.55 -15.09
CA VAL A 145 1.47 -4.59 -15.84
C VAL A 145 0.85 -4.81 -17.20
N GLU A 146 -0.48 -4.84 -17.28
CA GLU A 146 -1.22 -5.08 -18.52
C GLU A 146 -1.35 -3.83 -19.39
N LEU A 147 -0.94 -2.66 -18.90
CA LEU A 147 -1.08 -1.36 -19.57
C LEU A 147 -2.53 -1.03 -19.96
N ILE A 148 -3.47 -1.44 -19.11
CA ILE A 148 -4.90 -1.13 -19.20
C ILE A 148 -5.31 -0.10 -18.16
N ASP A 149 -6.45 0.52 -18.35
CA ASP A 149 -7.02 1.47 -17.37
C ASP A 149 -7.53 0.75 -16.12
N VAL A 150 -7.60 1.49 -15.01
CA VAL A 150 -8.21 1.01 -13.76
C VAL A 150 -9.72 1.19 -13.79
N ASP A 151 -10.42 0.31 -13.08
CA ASP A 151 -11.83 0.48 -12.79
C ASP A 151 -12.00 1.48 -11.63
N LEU A 152 -12.43 2.70 -11.96
CA LEU A 152 -12.60 3.78 -10.99
C LEU A 152 -13.80 3.54 -10.06
N ASP A 153 -14.86 2.88 -10.52
CA ASP A 153 -16.03 2.57 -9.71
C ASP A 153 -15.65 1.56 -8.61
N LEU A 154 -14.89 0.53 -8.98
CA LEU A 154 -14.31 -0.42 -8.01
C LEU A 154 -13.44 0.31 -6.96
N CYS A 155 -12.57 1.21 -7.40
CA CYS A 155 -11.71 1.98 -6.50
C CYS A 155 -12.53 2.87 -5.55
N LYS A 156 -13.59 3.48 -6.04
CA LYS A 156 -14.51 4.31 -5.25
C LYS A 156 -15.24 3.48 -4.18
N ASP A 157 -15.80 2.34 -4.56
CA ASP A 157 -16.51 1.47 -3.64
C ASP A 157 -15.60 1.04 -2.48
N HIS A 158 -14.38 0.61 -2.77
CA HIS A 158 -13.40 0.26 -1.74
C HIS A 158 -13.01 1.45 -0.85
N PHE A 159 -12.93 2.64 -1.43
CA PHE A 159 -12.60 3.85 -0.68
C PHE A 159 -13.72 4.25 0.29
N GLU A 160 -14.98 4.21 -0.15
CA GLU A 160 -16.14 4.50 0.68
C GLU A 160 -16.29 3.49 1.82
N GLU A 161 -16.15 2.20 1.52
CA GLU A 161 -16.17 1.14 2.53
C GLU A 161 -15.03 1.29 3.55
N LEU A 162 -13.82 1.63 3.11
CA LEU A 162 -12.71 1.91 4.01
C LEU A 162 -13.04 3.06 4.97
N ARG A 163 -13.60 4.16 4.49
CA ARG A 163 -13.97 5.31 5.33
C ARG A 163 -14.94 4.90 6.43
N GLU A 164 -15.93 4.09 6.08
CA GLU A 164 -16.91 3.58 7.05
C GLU A 164 -16.26 2.62 8.07
N VAL A 165 -15.40 1.70 7.62
CA VAL A 165 -14.64 0.80 8.51
C VAL A 165 -13.74 1.60 9.44
N THR A 166 -13.02 2.60 8.93
CA THR A 166 -12.15 3.47 9.72
C THR A 166 -12.94 4.23 10.79
N ARG A 167 -14.07 4.83 10.41
CA ARG A 167 -14.95 5.53 11.33
C ARG A 167 -15.42 4.61 12.47
N LYS A 168 -15.96 3.43 12.14
CA LYS A 168 -16.42 2.45 13.13
C LYS A 168 -15.29 1.96 14.04
N THR A 169 -14.11 1.71 13.47
CA THR A 169 -12.96 1.25 14.25
C THR A 169 -12.48 2.31 15.23
N ASN A 170 -12.48 3.58 14.82
CA ASN A 170 -12.16 4.70 15.72
C ASN A 170 -13.18 4.80 16.87
N GLU A 171 -14.47 4.63 16.59
CA GLU A 171 -15.53 4.62 17.63
C GLU A 171 -15.30 3.49 18.63
N ILE A 172 -15.01 2.27 18.17
CA ILE A 172 -14.66 1.13 19.03
C ILE A 172 -13.52 1.50 19.98
N ILE A 173 -12.43 2.09 19.47
CA ILE A 173 -11.27 2.47 20.29
C ILE A 173 -11.61 3.58 21.30
N LEU A 174 -12.46 4.53 20.93
CA LEU A 174 -12.87 5.62 21.81
C LEU A 174 -13.82 5.15 22.94
N GLU A 175 -14.66 4.16 22.67
CA GLU A 175 -15.60 3.57 23.62
C GLU A 175 -14.93 2.62 24.63
N LEU A 176 -13.79 2.01 24.24
CA LEU A 176 -13.03 1.12 25.13
C LEU A 176 -12.51 1.91 26.34
N LYS A 177 -12.89 1.47 27.54
CA LYS A 177 -12.51 2.12 28.83
C LYS A 177 -11.44 1.31 29.57
N GLY A 178 -10.50 2.03 30.16
CA GLY A 178 -9.58 1.51 31.18
C GLY A 178 -8.61 0.44 30.67
N LYS A 179 -8.54 -0.68 31.40
CA LYS A 179 -7.56 -1.75 31.17
C LYS A 179 -7.72 -2.47 29.82
N ASN A 180 -8.91 -2.46 29.23
CA ASN A 180 -9.21 -3.18 27.99
C ASN A 180 -8.53 -2.62 26.74
N VAL A 181 -7.99 -1.39 26.82
CA VAL A 181 -7.28 -0.74 25.71
C VAL A 181 -5.81 -0.46 26.05
N GLY A 182 -5.34 -0.89 27.23
CA GLY A 182 -3.99 -0.56 27.69
C GLY A 182 -3.80 0.91 28.09
N GLY A 183 -4.86 1.57 28.56
CA GLY A 183 -4.83 2.96 28.92
C GLY A 183 -4.54 3.91 27.76
N ARG A 184 -3.82 5.01 28.03
CA ARG A 184 -3.49 6.02 27.02
C ARG A 184 -2.52 5.49 25.96
N GLU A 185 -1.50 4.75 26.37
CA GLU A 185 -0.46 4.22 25.49
C GLU A 185 -1.03 3.20 24.50
N GLY A 186 -1.79 2.23 25.00
CA GLY A 186 -2.46 1.26 24.14
C GLY A 186 -3.40 1.91 23.13
N ARG A 187 -4.14 2.94 23.52
CA ARG A 187 -5.02 3.69 22.59
C ARG A 187 -4.21 4.36 21.48
N ILE A 188 -3.06 4.95 21.79
CA ILE A 188 -2.17 5.55 20.80
C ILE A 188 -1.67 4.50 19.81
N LEU A 189 -1.32 3.29 20.25
CA LEU A 189 -0.86 2.21 19.40
C LEU A 189 -1.96 1.73 18.44
N HIS A 190 -3.19 1.55 18.95
CA HIS A 190 -4.34 1.18 18.11
C HIS A 190 -4.62 2.23 17.02
N LEU A 191 -4.66 3.51 17.40
CA LEU A 191 -4.84 4.61 16.46
C LEU A 191 -3.70 4.70 15.44
N LYS A 192 -2.47 4.38 15.85
CA LYS A 192 -1.32 4.31 14.93
C LYS A 192 -1.53 3.24 13.85
N ILE A 193 -2.03 2.06 14.22
CA ILE A 193 -2.34 0.98 13.26
C ILE A 193 -3.38 1.47 12.24
N ILE A 194 -4.54 1.96 12.73
CA ILE A 194 -5.62 2.45 11.88
C ILE A 194 -5.11 3.51 10.91
N ASN A 195 -4.44 4.54 11.42
CA ASN A 195 -3.92 5.64 10.60
C ASN A 195 -2.91 5.18 9.54
N ARG A 196 -2.07 4.15 9.82
CA ARG A 196 -1.11 3.65 8.83
C ARG A 196 -1.80 2.87 7.72
N MET A 197 -2.80 2.07 8.06
CA MET A 197 -3.58 1.32 7.07
C MET A 197 -4.43 2.25 6.20
N GLU A 198 -5.14 3.19 6.79
CA GLU A 198 -5.90 4.21 6.08
C GLU A 198 -5.03 4.96 5.08
N ARG A 199 -3.87 5.47 5.52
CA ARG A 199 -2.91 6.17 4.64
C ARG A 199 -2.38 5.30 3.50
N THR A 200 -2.27 3.99 3.70
CA THR A 200 -1.88 3.09 2.62
C THR A 200 -2.94 3.04 1.55
N VAL A 201 -4.21 2.88 1.92
CA VAL A 201 -5.31 2.89 0.95
C VAL A 201 -5.40 4.23 0.23
N TYR A 202 -5.32 5.37 0.93
CA TYR A 202 -5.25 6.68 0.30
C TYR A 202 -4.14 6.78 -0.76
N ASN A 203 -2.96 6.27 -0.46
CA ASN A 203 -1.85 6.29 -1.43
C ASN A 203 -2.13 5.40 -2.64
N LEU A 204 -2.78 4.24 -2.46
CA LEU A 204 -3.17 3.35 -3.55
C LEU A 204 -4.26 3.98 -4.41
N ILE A 205 -5.27 4.59 -3.81
CA ILE A 205 -6.33 5.35 -4.53
C ILE A 205 -5.71 6.47 -5.38
N ARG A 206 -4.80 7.27 -4.81
CA ARG A 206 -4.07 8.28 -5.56
C ARG A 206 -3.22 7.70 -6.69
N LEU A 207 -2.73 6.49 -6.54
CA LEU A 207 -2.04 5.80 -7.63
C LEU A 207 -3.01 5.37 -8.73
N CYS A 208 -4.23 4.91 -8.39
CA CYS A 208 -5.28 4.63 -9.37
C CYS A 208 -5.62 5.87 -10.20
N GLU A 209 -5.81 7.04 -9.57
CA GLU A 209 -6.08 8.32 -10.25
C GLU A 209 -4.95 8.71 -11.22
N VAL A 210 -3.69 8.59 -10.77
CA VAL A 210 -2.52 8.90 -11.60
C VAL A 210 -2.40 7.91 -12.76
N TRP A 211 -2.69 6.63 -12.54
CA TRP A 211 -2.65 5.63 -13.59
C TRP A 211 -3.78 5.81 -14.60
N HIS A 212 -5.00 6.11 -14.16
CA HIS A 212 -6.11 6.48 -15.04
C HIS A 212 -5.72 7.64 -15.95
N HIS A 213 -5.15 8.72 -15.39
CA HIS A 213 -4.65 9.84 -16.18
C HIS A 213 -3.58 9.41 -17.20
N ALA A 214 -2.71 8.49 -16.85
CA ALA A 214 -1.69 7.99 -17.79
C ALA A 214 -2.31 7.27 -19.00
N MET A 215 -3.42 6.55 -18.77
CA MET A 215 -4.10 5.77 -19.81
C MET A 215 -5.04 6.64 -20.67
N THR A 216 -5.82 7.52 -20.05
CA THR A 216 -6.93 8.27 -20.70
C THR A 216 -6.60 9.72 -21.05
N THR A 217 -5.67 10.36 -20.33
CA THR A 217 -5.39 11.80 -20.29
C THR A 217 -6.38 12.62 -19.43
N ASP A 218 -7.42 12.00 -18.90
CA ASP A 218 -8.39 12.66 -18.04
C ASP A 218 -7.94 12.67 -16.58
N TRP A 219 -8.16 13.76 -15.88
CA TRP A 219 -7.94 13.84 -14.44
C TRP A 219 -9.25 13.57 -13.69
N VAL A 220 -9.22 12.59 -12.82
CA VAL A 220 -10.34 12.23 -11.95
C VAL A 220 -9.83 12.20 -10.51
N THR A 221 -10.64 12.71 -9.60
CA THR A 221 -10.42 12.59 -8.15
C THR A 221 -11.51 11.69 -7.59
N ILE A 222 -11.14 10.51 -7.10
CA ILE A 222 -12.10 9.50 -6.62
C ILE A 222 -12.94 10.04 -5.44
N GLU A 223 -12.39 10.92 -4.60
CA GLU A 223 -13.14 11.59 -3.53
C GLU A 223 -14.26 12.50 -4.03
N GLU A 224 -14.23 12.92 -5.30
CA GLU A 224 -15.17 13.86 -5.91
C GLU A 224 -16.19 13.16 -6.83
N LEU A 225 -16.04 11.86 -7.07
CA LEU A 225 -16.97 11.02 -7.80
C LEU A 225 -18.16 10.61 -6.91
#